data_84ed4aa7aaaf81fc6e5a1e981fe85e67
#
_entry.id   84ed4aa7aaaf81fc6e5a1e981fe85e67
#
_cell.length_a   1.000
_cell.length_b   1.000
_cell.length_c   1.000
_cell.angle_alpha   90.00
_cell.angle_beta   90.00
_cell.angle_gamma   90.00
#
_symmetry.space_group_name_H-M   'P 1'
#
loop_
_entity.id
_entity.type
_entity.pdbx_description
1 polymer ?
#
loop_
_entity_poly.entity_id
_entity_poly.type
_entity_poly.pdbx_seq_one_letter_code
_entity_poly.pdbx_strand_id
1 'polypeptide(L)'
;MKEVVITISDDLYKYLTFLEKSRFIKSKEEALSTALEFYKRLAMHDWLPHTYRMGGGRVLLMDTWMLGDLFHGLSNREIFTAAKASALKRKLTNPFFRDVNLTDPQNWPVVLRELEIMGWGKFSKLRKEIKAEFCPVPVPYLQGYFEGMFAVPFDRYPSKIPNMNVLIAKKKKE
;
A
#
# COMPACT_ATOMS: atom_id res chain seq x y z
N MET A 1 -13.43 26.85 5.16
CA MET A 1 -14.02 25.52 5.39
C MET A 1 -15.42 25.54 4.78
N LYS A 2 -15.82 24.49 4.04
CA LYS A 2 -17.17 24.39 3.47
C LYS A 2 -17.92 23.31 4.21
N GLU A 3 -19.21 23.52 4.45
CA GLU A 3 -20.10 22.56 5.11
C GLU A 3 -20.91 21.81 4.07
N VAL A 4 -21.11 20.50 4.27
CA VAL A 4 -21.97 19.64 3.47
C VAL A 4 -22.86 18.85 4.42
N VAL A 5 -24.16 18.91 4.22
CA VAL A 5 -25.14 18.14 4.98
C VAL A 5 -25.49 16.88 4.19
N ILE A 6 -25.38 15.72 4.85
CA ILE A 6 -25.72 14.42 4.26
C ILE A 6 -26.78 13.71 5.11
N THR A 7 -27.68 13.00 4.45
CA THR A 7 -28.63 12.09 5.11
C THR A 7 -28.07 10.67 5.00
N ILE A 8 -28.01 9.95 6.11
CA ILE A 8 -27.57 8.56 6.18
C ILE A 8 -28.70 7.65 6.66
N SER A 9 -28.65 6.35 6.35
CA SER A 9 -29.63 5.39 6.83
C SER A 9 -29.54 5.19 8.35
N ASP A 10 -30.66 4.79 8.97
CA ASP A 10 -30.72 4.49 10.40
C ASP A 10 -29.70 3.42 10.80
N ASP A 11 -29.48 2.41 9.97
CA ASP A 11 -28.51 1.35 10.23
C ASP A 11 -27.09 1.88 10.27
N LEU A 12 -26.71 2.74 9.32
CA LEU A 12 -25.40 3.38 9.32
C LEU A 12 -25.23 4.30 10.52
N TYR A 13 -26.26 5.04 10.89
CA TYR A 13 -26.25 5.89 12.07
C TYR A 13 -26.07 5.07 13.36
N LYS A 14 -26.79 3.95 13.51
CA LYS A 14 -26.65 3.02 14.64
C LYS A 14 -25.23 2.44 14.70
N TYR A 15 -24.69 2.03 13.56
CA TYR A 15 -23.32 1.50 13.46
C TYR A 15 -22.28 2.55 13.89
N LEU A 16 -22.33 3.76 13.37
CA LEU A 16 -21.43 4.85 13.77
C LEU A 16 -21.55 5.18 15.26
N THR A 17 -22.79 5.15 15.80
CA THR A 17 -23.04 5.36 17.23
C THR A 17 -22.43 4.25 18.09
N PHE A 18 -22.49 3.00 17.63
CA PHE A 18 -21.83 1.87 18.29
C PHE A 18 -20.31 2.04 18.29
N LEU A 19 -19.71 2.39 17.16
CA LEU A 19 -18.26 2.61 17.07
C LEU A 19 -17.77 3.74 17.98
N GLU A 20 -18.51 4.84 18.05
CA GLU A 20 -18.19 5.98 18.92
C GLU A 20 -18.30 5.59 20.41
N LYS A 21 -19.40 4.95 20.83
CA LYS A 21 -19.57 4.46 22.19
C LYS A 21 -18.51 3.44 22.60
N SER A 22 -18.09 2.60 21.67
CA SER A 22 -17.05 1.59 21.87
C SER A 22 -15.63 2.16 21.76
N ARG A 23 -15.46 3.45 21.52
CA ARG A 23 -14.20 4.17 21.36
C ARG A 23 -13.31 3.66 20.20
N PHE A 24 -13.92 3.05 19.17
CA PHE A 24 -13.22 2.72 17.93
C PHE A 24 -13.00 3.95 17.05
N ILE A 25 -13.86 4.96 17.18
CA ILE A 25 -13.73 6.26 16.53
C ILE A 25 -13.91 7.36 17.58
N LYS A 26 -13.36 8.54 17.36
CA LYS A 26 -13.51 9.66 18.28
C LYS A 26 -14.86 10.35 18.14
N SER A 27 -15.32 10.51 16.89
CA SER A 27 -16.63 11.06 16.57
C SER A 27 -17.12 10.52 15.20
N LYS A 28 -18.42 10.67 14.95
CA LYS A 28 -19.03 10.32 13.67
C LYS A 28 -18.48 11.17 12.52
N GLU A 29 -18.24 12.46 12.78
CA GLU A 29 -17.69 13.41 11.82
C GLU A 29 -16.27 13.00 11.39
N GLU A 30 -15.42 12.57 12.34
CA GLU A 30 -14.07 12.07 12.03
C GLU A 30 -14.14 10.80 11.14
N ALA A 31 -15.05 9.87 11.46
CA ALA A 31 -15.23 8.68 10.65
C ALA A 31 -15.68 9.00 9.22
N LEU A 32 -16.64 9.90 9.07
CA LEU A 32 -17.12 10.34 7.76
C LEU A 32 -16.02 11.08 6.97
N SER A 33 -15.27 11.95 7.63
CA SER A 33 -14.14 12.65 7.00
C SER A 33 -13.08 11.68 6.54
N THR A 34 -12.75 10.67 7.35
CA THR A 34 -11.82 9.60 7.01
C THR A 34 -12.31 8.78 5.82
N ALA A 35 -13.61 8.43 5.80
CA ALA A 35 -14.21 7.70 4.67
C ALA A 35 -14.12 8.50 3.36
N LEU A 36 -14.36 9.81 3.39
CA LEU A 36 -14.22 10.67 2.22
C LEU A 36 -12.77 10.80 1.75
N GLU A 37 -11.81 10.82 2.67
CA GLU A 37 -10.38 10.79 2.31
C GLU A 37 -10.00 9.47 1.62
N PHE A 38 -10.49 8.32 2.12
CA PHE A 38 -10.31 7.04 1.44
C PHE A 38 -10.99 7.02 0.07
N TYR A 39 -12.22 7.49 -0.05
CA TYR A 39 -12.94 7.63 -1.31
C TYR A 39 -12.11 8.38 -2.35
N LYS A 40 -11.53 9.52 -1.96
CA LYS A 40 -10.66 10.34 -2.80
C LYS A 40 -9.36 9.61 -3.16
N ARG A 41 -8.67 9.05 -2.15
CA ARG A 41 -7.33 8.43 -2.33
C ARG A 41 -7.37 7.16 -3.17
N LEU A 42 -8.42 6.36 -3.01
CA LEU A 42 -8.58 5.10 -3.72
C LEU A 42 -9.37 5.26 -5.03
N ALA A 43 -9.73 6.48 -5.42
CA ALA A 43 -10.60 6.73 -6.58
C ALA A 43 -11.87 5.85 -6.54
N MET A 44 -12.52 5.79 -5.37
CA MET A 44 -13.66 4.89 -5.12
C MET A 44 -14.90 5.19 -5.97
N HIS A 45 -14.92 6.31 -6.71
CA HIS A 45 -15.95 6.61 -7.71
C HIS A 45 -16.03 5.54 -8.81
N ASP A 46 -14.94 4.78 -9.03
CA ASP A 46 -14.90 3.63 -9.94
C ASP A 46 -15.35 2.31 -9.29
N TRP A 47 -15.71 2.35 -8.00
CA TRP A 47 -16.12 1.16 -7.27
C TRP A 47 -17.60 0.91 -7.45
N LEU A 48 -17.92 -0.18 -8.13
CA LEU A 48 -19.26 -0.69 -8.27
C LEU A 48 -19.48 -1.85 -7.28
N PRO A 49 -20.74 -2.18 -6.94
CA PRO A 49 -21.01 -3.37 -6.16
C PRO A 49 -20.30 -4.59 -6.77
N HIS A 50 -19.54 -5.31 -5.93
CA HIS A 50 -18.76 -6.50 -6.30
C HIS A 50 -17.60 -6.28 -7.28
N THR A 51 -17.29 -5.02 -7.65
CA THR A 51 -16.18 -4.72 -8.55
C THR A 51 -15.46 -3.46 -8.10
N TYR A 52 -14.23 -3.62 -7.60
CA TYR A 52 -13.42 -2.51 -7.11
C TYR A 52 -12.31 -2.23 -8.12
N ARG A 53 -12.10 -0.96 -8.46
CA ARG A 53 -11.07 -0.54 -9.39
C ARG A 53 -10.24 0.59 -8.78
N MET A 54 -8.95 0.62 -9.11
CA MET A 54 -8.04 1.68 -8.73
C MET A 54 -7.19 2.03 -9.95
N GLY A 55 -7.38 3.22 -10.48
CA GLY A 55 -6.84 3.60 -11.78
C GLY A 55 -7.34 2.64 -12.88
N GLY A 56 -6.44 2.15 -13.72
CA GLY A 56 -6.76 1.20 -14.79
C GLY A 56 -6.91 -0.26 -14.33
N GLY A 57 -6.63 -0.57 -13.06
CA GLY A 57 -6.58 -1.93 -12.53
C GLY A 57 -7.79 -2.33 -11.69
N ARG A 58 -8.18 -3.61 -11.77
CA ARG A 58 -9.11 -4.21 -10.82
C ARG A 58 -8.36 -4.55 -9.53
N VAL A 59 -8.97 -4.28 -8.36
CA VAL A 59 -8.43 -4.64 -7.04
C VAL A 59 -9.35 -5.63 -6.34
N LEU A 60 -8.73 -6.44 -5.47
CA LEU A 60 -9.42 -7.33 -4.54
C LEU A 60 -9.11 -6.86 -3.12
N LEU A 61 -10.13 -6.85 -2.27
CA LEU A 61 -9.93 -6.75 -0.82
C LEU A 61 -9.67 -8.15 -0.29
N MET A 62 -8.55 -8.32 0.37
CA MET A 62 -8.09 -9.60 0.90
C MET A 62 -7.56 -9.39 2.30
N ASP A 63 -7.91 -10.28 3.23
CA ASP A 63 -7.30 -10.26 4.54
C ASP A 63 -5.86 -10.80 4.52
N THR A 64 -5.12 -10.56 5.60
CA THR A 64 -3.69 -10.93 5.67
C THR A 64 -3.46 -12.43 5.79
N TRP A 65 -4.44 -13.19 6.27
CA TRP A 65 -4.37 -14.65 6.34
C TRP A 65 -4.46 -15.26 4.95
N MET A 66 -5.46 -14.87 4.17
CA MET A 66 -5.59 -15.29 2.77
C MET A 66 -4.37 -14.90 1.95
N LEU A 67 -3.81 -13.70 2.20
CA LEU A 67 -2.57 -13.29 1.55
C LEU A 67 -1.40 -14.21 1.93
N GLY A 68 -1.30 -14.61 3.21
CA GLY A 68 -0.31 -15.56 3.70
C GLY A 68 -0.42 -16.92 3.00
N ASP A 69 -1.63 -17.44 2.85
CA ASP A 69 -1.89 -18.72 2.19
C ASP A 69 -1.43 -18.73 0.72
N LEU A 70 -1.58 -17.60 0.01
CA LEU A 70 -1.09 -17.47 -1.37
C LEU A 70 0.44 -17.61 -1.50
N PHE A 71 1.18 -17.28 -0.44
CA PHE A 71 2.63 -17.40 -0.41
C PHE A 71 3.13 -18.72 0.18
N HIS A 72 2.25 -19.50 0.84
CA HIS A 72 2.64 -20.65 1.64
C HIS A 72 3.40 -21.73 0.86
N GLY A 73 3.12 -21.96 -0.37
CA GLY A 73 3.79 -22.99 -1.18
C GLY A 73 5.00 -22.51 -1.99
N LEU A 74 5.35 -21.23 -1.89
CA LEU A 74 6.35 -20.62 -2.75
C LEU A 74 7.69 -20.44 -2.04
N SER A 75 8.79 -20.71 -2.75
CA SER A 75 10.14 -20.38 -2.30
C SER A 75 10.38 -18.87 -2.30
N ASN A 76 11.31 -18.39 -1.48
CA ASN A 76 11.70 -16.98 -1.46
C ASN A 76 12.12 -16.44 -2.84
N ARG A 77 12.72 -17.31 -3.68
CA ARG A 77 13.14 -16.95 -5.03
C ARG A 77 11.94 -16.76 -5.97
N GLU A 78 10.95 -17.62 -5.87
CA GLU A 78 9.71 -17.49 -6.67
C GLU A 78 8.94 -16.23 -6.27
N ILE A 79 8.77 -16.00 -4.97
CA ILE A 79 8.14 -14.80 -4.42
C ILE A 79 8.84 -13.52 -4.93
N PHE A 80 10.17 -13.48 -4.83
CA PHE A 80 10.98 -12.36 -5.31
C PHE A 80 10.80 -12.13 -6.81
N THR A 81 10.88 -13.20 -7.61
CA THR A 81 10.79 -13.11 -9.08
C THR A 81 9.41 -12.66 -9.53
N ALA A 82 8.35 -13.20 -8.92
CA ALA A 82 6.97 -12.80 -9.19
C ALA A 82 6.74 -11.32 -8.84
N ALA A 83 7.24 -10.88 -7.68
CA ALA A 83 7.13 -9.49 -7.26
C ALA A 83 7.85 -8.52 -8.21
N LYS A 84 9.05 -8.89 -8.67
CA LYS A 84 9.81 -8.10 -9.64
C LYS A 84 9.08 -7.97 -10.98
N ALA A 85 8.49 -9.05 -11.47
CA ALA A 85 7.67 -9.05 -12.69
C ALA A 85 6.41 -8.17 -12.51
N SER A 86 5.73 -8.28 -11.37
CA SER A 86 4.58 -7.44 -11.01
C SER A 86 4.93 -5.96 -10.99
N ALA A 87 6.07 -5.60 -10.40
CA ALA A 87 6.56 -4.23 -10.33
C ALA A 87 6.84 -3.66 -11.73
N LEU A 88 7.51 -4.42 -12.59
CA LEU A 88 7.78 -4.02 -13.97
C LEU A 88 6.49 -3.81 -14.76
N LYS A 89 5.53 -4.74 -14.65
CA LYS A 89 4.22 -4.60 -15.28
C LYS A 89 3.51 -3.32 -14.80
N ARG A 90 3.48 -3.07 -13.49
CA ARG A 90 2.85 -1.90 -12.91
C ARG A 90 3.52 -0.61 -13.37
N LYS A 91 4.84 -0.57 -13.41
CA LYS A 91 5.62 0.58 -13.90
C LYS A 91 5.25 0.94 -15.34
N LEU A 92 4.97 -0.05 -16.19
CA LEU A 92 4.60 0.16 -17.60
C LEU A 92 3.13 0.55 -17.77
N THR A 93 2.25 0.02 -16.93
CA THR A 93 0.79 0.18 -17.10
C THR A 93 0.18 1.32 -16.29
N ASN A 94 0.86 1.78 -15.22
CA ASN A 94 0.35 2.86 -14.39
C ASN A 94 0.79 4.22 -14.94
N PRO A 95 -0.16 5.08 -15.40
CA PRO A 95 0.14 6.40 -15.93
C PRO A 95 0.94 7.29 -14.98
N PHE A 96 0.75 7.15 -13.66
CA PHE A 96 1.46 7.94 -12.65
C PHE A 96 2.99 7.76 -12.65
N PHE A 97 3.48 6.66 -13.23
CA PHE A 97 4.93 6.38 -13.26
C PHE A 97 5.59 6.73 -14.59
N ARG A 98 4.81 7.12 -15.60
CA ARG A 98 5.30 7.36 -16.98
C ARG A 98 6.38 8.42 -17.03
N ASP A 99 6.14 9.52 -16.30
CA ASP A 99 7.00 10.71 -16.36
C ASP A 99 7.90 10.85 -15.13
N VAL A 100 7.95 9.80 -14.28
CA VAL A 100 8.74 9.80 -13.06
C VAL A 100 9.98 8.93 -13.23
N ASN A 101 11.16 9.52 -13.10
CA ASN A 101 12.41 8.76 -13.05
C ASN A 101 12.55 8.03 -11.72
N LEU A 102 12.04 6.79 -11.65
CA LEU A 102 12.08 5.96 -10.45
C LEU A 102 13.47 5.39 -10.12
N THR A 103 14.47 5.56 -10.99
CA THR A 103 15.86 5.20 -10.64
C THR A 103 16.50 6.22 -9.71
N ASP A 104 15.95 7.43 -9.66
CA ASP A 104 16.36 8.46 -8.71
C ASP A 104 15.70 8.22 -7.33
N PRO A 105 16.50 8.05 -6.28
CA PRO A 105 15.97 7.88 -4.93
C PRO A 105 15.08 9.02 -4.45
N GLN A 106 15.18 10.21 -4.98
CA GLN A 106 14.32 11.33 -4.61
C GLN A 106 12.85 11.08 -4.98
N ASN A 107 12.60 10.27 -6.01
CA ASN A 107 11.26 9.95 -6.50
C ASN A 107 10.64 8.69 -5.86
N TRP A 108 11.39 7.91 -5.07
CA TRP A 108 10.85 6.72 -4.40
C TRP A 108 9.64 6.96 -3.50
N PRO A 109 9.52 8.11 -2.80
CA PRO A 109 8.35 8.39 -1.98
C PRO A 109 7.02 8.33 -2.73
N VAL A 110 7.01 8.55 -4.04
CA VAL A 110 5.81 8.44 -4.88
C VAL A 110 5.27 7.01 -4.84
N VAL A 111 6.15 6.02 -5.03
CA VAL A 111 5.79 4.59 -4.97
C VAL A 111 5.43 4.17 -3.56
N LEU A 112 6.22 4.58 -2.57
CA LEU A 112 6.01 4.20 -1.16
C LEU A 112 4.65 4.70 -0.67
N ARG A 113 4.29 5.93 -0.99
CA ARG A 113 2.99 6.50 -0.62
C ARG A 113 1.82 5.77 -1.30
N GLU A 114 1.99 5.33 -2.55
CA GLU A 114 0.97 4.54 -3.24
C GLU A 114 0.77 3.19 -2.54
N LEU A 115 1.85 2.53 -2.10
CA LEU A 115 1.77 1.28 -1.35
C LEU A 115 1.09 1.48 0.02
N GLU A 116 1.37 2.59 0.72
CA GLU A 116 0.68 2.95 1.96
C GLU A 116 -0.83 3.11 1.75
N ILE A 117 -1.23 3.80 0.68
CA ILE A 117 -2.65 3.98 0.32
C ILE A 117 -3.32 2.63 0.05
N MET A 118 -2.59 1.67 -0.51
CA MET A 118 -3.08 0.32 -0.76
C MET A 118 -3.05 -0.59 0.49
N GLY A 119 -2.64 -0.09 1.64
CA GLY A 119 -2.60 -0.88 2.88
C GLY A 119 -1.40 -1.82 3.03
N TRP A 120 -0.31 -1.59 2.28
CA TRP A 120 0.90 -2.41 2.39
C TRP A 120 1.75 -2.12 3.63
N GLY A 121 1.28 -1.28 4.52
CA GLY A 121 1.97 -0.86 5.73
C GLY A 121 2.40 0.59 5.66
N LYS A 122 3.29 0.98 6.57
CA LYS A 122 3.86 2.32 6.65
C LYS A 122 5.29 2.29 6.16
N PHE A 123 5.64 3.23 5.30
CA PHE A 123 6.98 3.31 4.73
C PHE A 123 7.66 4.62 5.11
N SER A 124 8.93 4.52 5.46
CA SER A 124 9.79 5.69 5.62
C SER A 124 11.08 5.50 4.82
N LYS A 125 11.60 6.59 4.28
CA LYS A 125 12.81 6.59 3.47
C LYS A 125 13.84 7.55 4.05
N LEU A 126 15.04 7.07 4.24
CA LEU A 126 16.20 7.88 4.60
C LEU A 126 17.33 7.59 3.61
N ARG A 127 17.67 8.56 2.77
CA ARG A 127 18.68 8.39 1.69
C ARG A 127 18.32 7.21 0.77
N LYS A 128 19.05 6.09 0.87
CA LYS A 128 18.86 4.85 0.10
C LYS A 128 18.25 3.70 0.93
N GLU A 129 17.87 3.98 2.16
CA GLU A 129 17.26 3.05 3.09
C GLU A 129 15.72 3.20 3.03
N ILE A 130 15.02 2.10 2.96
CA ILE A 130 13.56 2.02 3.08
C ILE A 130 13.25 1.16 4.30
N LYS A 131 12.44 1.70 5.21
CA LYS A 131 11.84 0.97 6.33
C LYS A 131 10.39 0.71 6.01
N ALA A 132 9.97 -0.54 6.20
CA ALA A 132 8.58 -0.97 6.06
C ALA A 132 8.09 -1.50 7.40
N GLU A 133 7.06 -0.86 7.95
CA GLU A 133 6.42 -1.22 9.21
C GLU A 133 5.03 -1.81 8.94
N PHE A 134 4.66 -2.85 9.70
CA PHE A 134 3.35 -3.50 9.60
C PHE A 134 3.00 -3.99 8.19
N CYS A 135 4.00 -4.38 7.41
CA CYS A 135 3.80 -4.84 6.05
C CYS A 135 3.37 -6.32 6.02
N PRO A 136 2.19 -6.66 5.45
CA PRO A 136 1.68 -8.02 5.44
C PRO A 136 2.32 -8.89 4.38
N VAL A 137 3.00 -8.30 3.37
CA VAL A 137 3.65 -9.10 2.33
C VAL A 137 5.02 -9.59 2.78
N PRO A 138 5.46 -10.79 2.33
CA PRO A 138 6.77 -11.32 2.66
C PRO A 138 7.92 -10.41 2.22
N VAL A 139 9.02 -10.40 2.99
CA VAL A 139 10.19 -9.56 2.67
C VAL A 139 10.75 -9.82 1.27
N PRO A 140 10.86 -11.07 0.78
CA PRO A 140 11.27 -11.32 -0.60
C PRO A 140 10.37 -10.64 -1.64
N TYR A 141 9.06 -10.52 -1.35
CA TYR A 141 8.13 -9.80 -2.21
C TYR A 141 8.45 -8.30 -2.25
N LEU A 142 8.58 -7.67 -1.09
CA LEU A 142 8.97 -6.25 -1.01
C LEU A 142 10.29 -5.98 -1.73
N GLN A 143 11.30 -6.82 -1.49
CA GLN A 143 12.60 -6.69 -2.13
C GLN A 143 12.49 -6.78 -3.65
N GLY A 144 11.84 -7.81 -4.17
CA GLY A 144 11.63 -7.99 -5.61
C GLY A 144 10.84 -6.82 -6.22
N TYR A 145 9.81 -6.36 -5.53
CA TYR A 145 8.99 -5.25 -5.97
C TYR A 145 9.80 -3.95 -6.08
N PHE A 146 10.57 -3.59 -5.05
CA PHE A 146 11.40 -2.39 -5.08
C PHE A 146 12.52 -2.48 -6.10
N GLU A 147 13.15 -3.64 -6.27
CA GLU A 147 14.14 -3.84 -7.33
C GLU A 147 13.54 -3.66 -8.74
N GLY A 148 12.32 -4.12 -8.96
CA GLY A 148 11.59 -3.91 -10.21
C GLY A 148 11.22 -2.45 -10.44
N MET A 149 10.71 -1.76 -9.40
CA MET A 149 10.29 -0.37 -9.51
C MET A 149 11.47 0.59 -9.68
N PHE A 150 12.51 0.42 -8.88
CA PHE A 150 13.61 1.39 -8.76
C PHE A 150 14.85 1.04 -9.60
N ALA A 151 14.87 -0.16 -10.19
CA ALA A 151 15.98 -0.69 -11.01
C ALA A 151 17.34 -0.67 -10.27
N VAL A 152 17.34 -0.86 -8.96
CA VAL A 152 18.51 -0.99 -8.10
C VAL A 152 18.35 -2.21 -7.19
N PRO A 153 19.41 -3.00 -6.96
CA PRO A 153 19.35 -4.11 -6.02
C PRO A 153 19.27 -3.62 -4.57
N PHE A 154 18.57 -4.40 -3.73
CA PHE A 154 18.42 -4.13 -2.30
C PHE A 154 18.99 -5.27 -1.47
N ASP A 155 19.61 -4.93 -0.34
CA ASP A 155 19.92 -5.86 0.74
C ASP A 155 18.91 -5.72 1.86
N ARG A 156 18.57 -6.86 2.46
CA ARG A 156 17.78 -6.90 3.68
C ARG A 156 18.72 -6.75 4.88
N TYR A 157 18.33 -5.87 5.79
CA TYR A 157 18.96 -5.77 7.09
C TYR A 157 17.99 -6.21 8.20
N PRO A 158 18.45 -7.07 9.13
CA PRO A 158 17.61 -7.48 10.25
C PRO A 158 17.30 -6.27 11.13
N SER A 159 16.02 -6.08 11.43
CA SER A 159 15.58 -5.10 12.42
C SER A 159 15.38 -5.78 13.78
N LYS A 160 15.78 -5.10 14.87
CA LYS A 160 15.44 -5.52 16.24
C LYS A 160 14.02 -5.08 16.64
N ILE A 161 13.38 -4.25 15.82
CA ILE A 161 12.02 -3.75 16.07
C ILE A 161 11.03 -4.74 15.44
N PRO A 162 10.09 -5.29 16.22
CA PRO A 162 9.05 -6.17 15.70
C PRO A 162 8.28 -5.50 14.55
N ASN A 163 7.85 -6.28 13.56
CA ASN A 163 7.08 -5.83 12.41
C ASN A 163 7.74 -4.74 11.55
N MET A 164 9.06 -4.58 11.67
CA MET A 164 9.83 -3.66 10.84
C MET A 164 10.82 -4.41 9.95
N ASN A 165 10.80 -4.14 8.67
CA ASN A 165 11.77 -4.59 7.69
C ASN A 165 12.58 -3.42 7.16
N VAL A 166 13.89 -3.61 7.01
CA VAL A 166 14.80 -2.59 6.49
C VAL A 166 15.44 -3.10 5.21
N LEU A 167 15.31 -2.33 4.14
CA LEU A 167 15.89 -2.61 2.83
C LEU A 167 16.82 -1.46 2.43
N ILE A 168 18.06 -1.77 2.08
CA ILE A 168 19.07 -0.78 1.70
C ILE A 168 19.52 -1.02 0.27
N ALA A 169 19.39 0.01 -0.57
CA ALA A 169 19.83 -0.09 -1.96
C ALA A 169 21.35 -0.14 -2.05
N LYS A 170 21.84 -1.11 -2.81
CA LYS A 170 23.25 -1.26 -3.15
C LYS A 170 23.72 -0.13 -4.08
N LYS A 171 25.01 0.24 -3.98
CA LYS A 171 25.65 0.97 -5.06
C LYS A 171 25.69 0.06 -6.29
N LYS A 172 25.28 0.57 -7.46
CA LYS A 172 25.62 -0.11 -8.72
C LYS A 172 27.14 -0.30 -8.71
N LYS A 173 27.63 -1.53 -8.83
CA LYS A 173 29.01 -1.76 -9.26
C LYS A 173 29.08 -1.26 -10.70
N GLU A 174 29.87 -0.26 -10.92
CA GLU A 174 30.32 0.16 -12.25
C GLU A 174 31.08 -0.99 -12.90
#